data_1eb268f371e6902c423812f7f00bf919
#
_entry.id   1eb268f371e6902c423812f7f00bf919
#
_cell.length_a   1.000
_cell.length_b   1.000
_cell.length_c   1.000
_cell.angle_alpha   90.00
_cell.angle_beta   90.00
_cell.angle_gamma   90.00
#
_symmetry.space_group_name_H-M   'P 1'
#
loop_
_entity.id
_entity.type
_entity.pdbx_description
1 polymer ?
#
loop_
_entity_poly.entity_id
_entity_poly.type
_entity_poly.pdbx_seq_one_letter_code
_entity_poly.pdbx_strand_id
1 'polypeptide(L)'
;MKSRKQTLKTKFRSSKIWKDFRKEMMIKQKSLDPLTGSKLISGCNLHHRLLDLNMDEYKDLSNPENFVMVNKQTHEAIHWILRYVKLRGWDFFERLEKEIKLEAKMNGYVNE
;
A
#
# COMPACT_ATOMS: atom_id res chain seq x y z
N MET A 1 -24.95 -14.25 17.41
CA MET A 1 -24.23 -13.29 16.66
C MET A 1 -24.63 -13.28 15.19
N LYS A 2 -24.90 -12.15 14.66
CA LYS A 2 -25.29 -12.09 13.26
C LYS A 2 -24.10 -12.37 12.36
N SER A 3 -24.36 -13.02 11.26
CA SER A 3 -23.33 -13.22 10.28
C SER A 3 -22.96 -11.88 9.63
N ARG A 4 -21.70 -11.71 9.37
CA ARG A 4 -21.22 -10.51 8.73
C ARG A 4 -21.40 -10.63 7.24
N LYS A 5 -22.05 -9.65 6.66
CA LYS A 5 -22.15 -9.59 5.21
C LYS A 5 -20.79 -9.25 4.64
N GLN A 6 -20.37 -9.96 3.62
CA GLN A 6 -19.21 -9.57 2.87
C GLN A 6 -19.49 -8.30 2.10
N THR A 7 -18.58 -7.35 2.14
CA THR A 7 -18.68 -6.19 1.28
C THR A 7 -18.40 -6.61 -0.16
N LEU A 8 -18.81 -5.78 -1.11
CA LEU A 8 -18.53 -6.05 -2.52
C LEU A 8 -17.02 -6.12 -2.76
N LYS A 9 -16.26 -5.28 -2.08
CA LYS A 9 -14.80 -5.30 -2.19
C LYS A 9 -14.21 -6.61 -1.67
N THR A 10 -14.70 -7.07 -0.53
CA THR A 10 -14.22 -8.33 0.05
C THR A 10 -14.53 -9.50 -0.86
N LYS A 11 -15.74 -9.50 -1.44
CA LYS A 11 -16.13 -10.53 -2.40
C LYS A 11 -15.20 -10.55 -3.60
N PHE A 12 -14.92 -9.37 -4.16
CA PHE A 12 -14.04 -9.27 -5.30
C PHE A 12 -12.65 -9.79 -4.98
N ARG A 13 -12.12 -9.44 -3.80
CA ARG A 13 -10.79 -9.90 -3.38
C ARG A 13 -10.72 -11.41 -3.17
N SER A 14 -11.86 -12.08 -3.05
CA SER A 14 -11.91 -13.54 -2.98
C SER A 14 -12.00 -14.19 -4.36
N SER A 15 -12.16 -13.40 -5.41
CA SER A 15 -12.34 -13.92 -6.75
C SER A 15 -11.03 -14.44 -7.35
N LYS A 16 -11.17 -15.32 -8.32
CA LYS A 16 -10.01 -15.87 -9.04
C LYS A 16 -9.28 -14.77 -9.80
N ILE A 17 -10.02 -13.83 -10.37
CA ILE A 17 -9.44 -12.72 -11.14
C ILE A 17 -8.47 -11.91 -10.25
N TRP A 18 -8.92 -11.56 -9.06
CA TRP A 18 -8.08 -10.81 -8.11
C TRP A 18 -6.86 -11.61 -7.69
N LYS A 19 -7.07 -12.89 -7.36
CA LYS A 19 -5.98 -13.75 -6.90
C LYS A 19 -4.94 -13.97 -7.98
N ASP A 20 -5.39 -14.15 -9.23
CA ASP A 20 -4.47 -14.30 -10.35
C ASP A 20 -3.67 -13.00 -10.58
N PHE A 21 -4.35 -11.85 -10.48
CA PHE A 21 -3.67 -10.58 -10.63
C PHE A 21 -2.61 -10.37 -9.55
N ARG A 22 -2.92 -10.75 -8.31
CA ARG A 22 -1.94 -10.68 -7.23
C ARG A 22 -0.71 -11.52 -7.53
N LYS A 23 -0.91 -12.72 -8.05
CA LYS A 23 0.21 -13.60 -8.41
C LYS A 23 1.08 -12.96 -9.49
N GLU A 24 0.46 -12.37 -10.49
CA GLU A 24 1.19 -11.69 -11.55
C GLU A 24 2.02 -10.54 -10.99
N MET A 25 1.45 -9.77 -10.10
CA MET A 25 2.16 -8.66 -9.46
C MET A 25 3.32 -9.16 -8.62
N MET A 26 3.12 -10.25 -7.88
CA MET A 26 4.20 -10.87 -7.11
C MET A 26 5.38 -11.25 -7.99
N ILE A 27 5.10 -11.88 -9.12
CA ILE A 27 6.14 -12.28 -10.07
C ILE A 27 6.83 -11.05 -10.64
N LYS A 28 6.04 -10.08 -11.06
CA LYS A 28 6.57 -8.85 -11.65
C LYS A 28 7.50 -8.11 -10.68
N GLN A 29 7.18 -8.14 -9.41
CA GLN A 29 7.98 -7.49 -8.37
C GLN A 29 9.06 -8.40 -7.79
N LYS A 30 9.20 -9.61 -8.32
CA LYS A 30 10.19 -10.60 -7.84
C LYS A 30 10.04 -10.87 -6.36
N SER A 31 8.77 -10.87 -5.91
CA SER A 31 8.41 -11.10 -4.50
C SER A 31 9.04 -10.11 -3.53
N LEU A 32 9.33 -8.91 -3.99
CA LEU A 32 9.91 -7.86 -3.16
C LEU A 32 8.96 -6.69 -3.00
N ASP A 33 8.96 -6.11 -1.80
CA ASP A 33 8.32 -4.84 -1.51
C ASP A 33 9.24 -3.74 -2.04
N PRO A 34 8.83 -3.01 -3.08
CA PRO A 34 9.75 -2.07 -3.73
C PRO A 34 10.10 -0.85 -2.88
N LEU A 35 9.33 -0.59 -1.82
CA LEU A 35 9.58 0.58 -0.98
C LEU A 35 10.57 0.26 0.14
N THR A 36 10.64 -0.98 0.58
CA THR A 36 11.58 -1.37 1.62
C THR A 36 12.72 -2.22 1.08
N GLY A 37 12.54 -2.80 -0.09
CA GLY A 37 13.51 -3.76 -0.63
C GLY A 37 13.47 -5.11 0.04
N SER A 38 12.57 -5.31 0.99
CA SER A 38 12.47 -6.58 1.70
C SER A 38 11.50 -7.53 1.01
N LYS A 39 11.57 -8.80 1.37
CA LYS A 39 10.66 -9.81 0.82
C LYS A 39 9.21 -9.51 1.19
N LEU A 40 8.32 -9.76 0.24
CA LEU A 40 6.88 -9.77 0.53
C LEU A 40 6.57 -11.01 1.34
N ILE A 41 5.93 -10.84 2.48
CA ILE A 41 5.60 -11.93 3.39
C ILE A 41 4.09 -12.17 3.43
N SER A 42 3.68 -13.23 4.11
CA SER A 42 2.27 -13.55 4.28
C SER A 42 1.52 -12.34 4.86
N GLY A 43 0.36 -12.06 4.32
CA GLY A 43 -0.43 -10.90 4.74
C GLY A 43 -0.09 -9.62 3.99
N CYS A 44 0.81 -9.67 3.00
CA CYS A 44 1.10 -8.50 2.19
C CYS A 44 -0.15 -8.06 1.41
N ASN A 45 -0.17 -6.80 1.04
CA ASN A 45 -1.34 -6.16 0.44
C ASN A 45 -1.09 -5.74 -1.00
N LEU A 46 -2.10 -5.90 -1.82
CA LEU A 46 -2.11 -5.28 -3.15
C LEU A 46 -2.72 -3.89 -2.97
N HIS A 47 -1.86 -2.90 -2.98
CA HIS A 47 -2.25 -1.52 -2.70
C HIS A 47 -2.75 -0.84 -3.98
N HIS A 48 -3.95 -0.25 -3.92
CA HIS A 48 -4.45 0.63 -4.96
C HIS A 48 -3.83 2.01 -4.77
N ARG A 49 -3.18 2.52 -5.81
CA ARG A 49 -2.64 3.87 -5.76
C ARG A 49 -3.73 4.92 -5.85
N LEU A 50 -4.83 4.59 -6.52
CA LEU A 50 -5.98 5.48 -6.61
C LEU A 50 -6.93 5.20 -5.46
N LEU A 51 -7.43 6.26 -4.85
CA LEU A 51 -8.34 6.18 -3.70
C LEU A 51 -9.75 6.55 -4.11
N ASP A 52 -10.70 6.25 -3.23
CA ASP A 52 -12.10 6.63 -3.39
C ASP A 52 -12.72 6.09 -4.67
N LEU A 53 -12.36 4.85 -5.02
CA LEU A 53 -12.85 4.19 -6.21
C LEU A 53 -14.25 3.64 -6.00
N ASN A 54 -15.12 3.80 -7.01
CA ASN A 54 -16.38 3.06 -7.02
C ASN A 54 -16.07 1.58 -7.37
N MET A 55 -17.12 0.73 -7.34
CA MET A 55 -16.87 -0.71 -7.54
C MET A 55 -16.35 -1.05 -8.93
N ASP A 56 -16.83 -0.37 -9.95
CA ASP A 56 -16.35 -0.63 -11.31
C ASP A 56 -14.87 -0.27 -11.44
N GLU A 57 -14.50 0.88 -10.89
CA GLU A 57 -13.11 1.31 -10.87
C GLU A 57 -12.24 0.40 -10.03
N TYR A 58 -12.78 -0.06 -8.89
CA TYR A 58 -12.06 -0.95 -7.98
C TYR A 58 -11.74 -2.29 -8.64
N LYS A 59 -12.66 -2.79 -9.46
CA LYS A 59 -12.49 -4.07 -10.15
C LYS A 59 -11.63 -3.96 -11.40
N ASP A 60 -11.31 -2.75 -11.83
CA ASP A 60 -10.55 -2.55 -13.06
C ASP A 60 -9.08 -2.84 -12.83
N LEU A 61 -8.63 -3.99 -13.32
CA LEU A 61 -7.24 -4.44 -13.19
C LEU A 61 -6.46 -4.27 -14.49
N SER A 62 -6.99 -3.49 -15.42
CA SER A 62 -6.39 -3.35 -16.74
C SER A 62 -5.12 -2.53 -16.74
N ASN A 63 -4.89 -1.73 -15.70
CA ASN A 63 -3.71 -0.89 -15.62
C ASN A 63 -2.87 -1.24 -14.38
N PRO A 64 -1.88 -2.14 -14.52
CA PRO A 64 -1.06 -2.58 -13.39
C PRO A 64 -0.32 -1.45 -12.69
N GLU A 65 -0.10 -0.32 -13.37
CA GLU A 65 0.59 0.83 -12.77
C GLU A 65 -0.21 1.44 -11.61
N ASN A 66 -1.51 1.15 -11.54
CA ASN A 66 -2.35 1.65 -10.46
C ASN A 66 -2.20 0.83 -9.17
N PHE A 67 -1.33 -0.18 -9.18
CA PHE A 67 -1.19 -1.12 -8.08
C PHE A 67 0.25 -1.33 -7.71
N VAL A 68 0.46 -1.71 -6.46
CA VAL A 68 1.77 -2.17 -6.00
C VAL A 68 1.56 -3.15 -4.84
N MET A 69 2.31 -4.26 -4.85
CA MET A 69 2.30 -5.18 -3.71
C MET A 69 3.26 -4.67 -2.66
N VAL A 70 2.79 -4.54 -1.45
CA VAL A 70 3.63 -4.07 -0.33
C VAL A 70 3.30 -4.89 0.91
N ASN A 71 4.23 -4.94 1.83
CA ASN A 71 3.97 -5.59 3.11
C ASN A 71 2.99 -4.75 3.93
N LYS A 72 2.36 -5.39 4.89
CA LYS A 72 1.31 -4.76 5.68
C LYS A 72 1.76 -3.44 6.32
N GLN A 73 2.95 -3.43 6.90
CA GLN A 73 3.45 -2.22 7.55
C GLN A 73 3.69 -1.09 6.56
N THR A 74 4.21 -1.42 5.38
CA THR A 74 4.39 -0.43 4.32
C THR A 74 3.06 0.15 3.88
N HIS A 75 2.07 -0.72 3.71
CA HIS A 75 0.72 -0.31 3.34
C HIS A 75 0.13 0.66 4.36
N GLU A 76 0.28 0.33 5.63
CA GLU A 76 -0.19 1.20 6.71
C GLU A 76 0.52 2.54 6.72
N ALA A 77 1.84 2.53 6.50
CA ALA A 77 2.62 3.76 6.46
C ALA A 77 2.17 4.67 5.31
N ILE A 78 1.95 4.10 4.13
CA ILE A 78 1.45 4.88 2.99
C ILE A 78 0.15 5.57 3.35
N HIS A 79 -0.80 4.82 3.91
CA HIS A 79 -2.11 5.39 4.25
C HIS A 79 -2.03 6.47 5.32
N TRP A 80 -1.18 6.28 6.32
CA TRP A 80 -0.99 7.29 7.36
C TRP A 80 -0.43 8.58 6.78
N ILE A 81 0.61 8.46 5.96
CA ILE A 81 1.26 9.63 5.37
C ILE A 81 0.32 10.34 4.41
N LEU A 82 -0.39 9.59 3.56
CA LEU A 82 -1.36 10.19 2.63
C LEU A 82 -2.45 10.95 3.37
N ARG A 83 -2.90 10.42 4.51
CA ARG A 83 -3.91 11.09 5.31
C ARG A 83 -3.39 12.44 5.81
N TYR A 84 -2.17 12.48 6.29
CA TYR A 84 -1.58 13.74 6.75
C TYR A 84 -1.38 14.71 5.59
N VAL A 85 -0.93 14.24 4.45
CA VAL A 85 -0.75 15.10 3.28
C VAL A 85 -2.10 15.69 2.85
N LYS A 86 -3.14 14.87 2.84
CA LYS A 86 -4.48 15.34 2.48
C LYS A 86 -4.97 16.45 3.41
N LEU A 87 -4.69 16.30 4.72
CA LEU A 87 -5.14 17.25 5.72
C LEU A 87 -4.26 18.49 5.84
N ARG A 88 -2.96 18.35 5.62
CA ARG A 88 -1.99 19.38 5.94
C ARG A 88 -1.20 19.89 4.74
N GLY A 89 -1.26 19.19 3.60
CA GLY A 89 -0.52 19.57 2.40
C GLY A 89 0.90 19.05 2.37
N TRP A 90 1.57 19.32 1.25
CA TRP A 90 2.92 18.82 1.01
C TRP A 90 3.96 19.50 1.89
N ASP A 91 3.74 20.75 2.29
CA ASP A 91 4.67 21.45 3.18
C ASP A 91 4.83 20.71 4.50
N PHE A 92 3.73 20.14 5.00
CA PHE A 92 3.81 19.33 6.20
C PHE A 92 4.68 18.08 5.97
N PHE A 93 4.52 17.44 4.82
CA PHE A 93 5.31 16.26 4.51
C PHE A 93 6.81 16.58 4.46
N GLU A 94 7.16 17.71 3.86
CA GLU A 94 8.56 18.12 3.80
C GLU A 94 9.14 18.35 5.19
N ARG A 95 8.36 18.98 6.07
CA ARG A 95 8.80 19.20 7.46
C ARG A 95 8.91 17.88 8.23
N LEU A 96 7.97 16.97 7.99
CA LEU A 96 8.01 15.65 8.60
C LEU A 96 9.25 14.89 8.17
N GLU A 97 9.57 14.93 6.89
CA GLU A 97 10.76 14.27 6.38
C GLU A 97 12.03 14.79 7.05
N LYS A 98 12.14 16.09 7.19
CA LYS A 98 13.30 16.70 7.87
C LYS A 98 13.41 16.25 9.32
N GLU A 99 12.28 16.23 10.01
CA GLU A 99 12.27 15.81 11.41
C GLU A 99 12.68 14.34 11.56
N ILE A 100 12.16 13.49 10.70
CA ILE A 100 12.50 12.07 10.74
C ILE A 100 13.98 11.86 10.45
N LYS A 101 14.52 12.57 9.48
CA LYS A 101 15.95 12.48 9.16
C LYS A 101 16.82 12.92 10.32
N LEU A 102 16.41 13.99 11.00
CA LEU A 102 17.13 14.48 12.17
C LEU A 102 17.13 13.45 13.28
N GLU A 103 15.94 12.90 13.60
CA GLU A 103 15.83 11.92 14.67
C GLU A 103 16.55 10.63 14.33
N ALA A 104 16.51 10.21 13.08
CA ALA A 104 17.27 9.03 12.63
C ALA A 104 18.76 9.25 12.86
N LYS A 105 19.25 10.44 12.54
CA LYS A 105 20.66 10.78 12.77
C LYS A 105 21.00 10.75 14.25
N MET A 106 20.15 11.33 15.08
CA MET A 106 20.38 11.37 16.53
C MET A 106 20.39 9.99 17.15
N ASN A 107 19.65 9.06 16.55
CA ASN A 107 19.54 7.70 17.05
C ASN A 107 20.44 6.71 16.31
N GLY A 108 21.30 7.20 15.44
CA GLY A 108 22.23 6.32 14.74
C GLY A 108 21.62 5.50 13.64
N TYR A 109 20.48 5.88 13.09
CA TYR A 109 19.81 5.16 12.01
C TYR A 109 20.18 5.68 10.63
N VAL A 110 21.17 6.52 10.55
CA VAL A 110 21.56 7.14 9.28
C VAL A 110 22.44 6.20 8.49
N ASN A 111 22.07 6.00 7.23
CA ASN A 111 22.92 5.31 6.26
C ASN A 111 23.47 6.36 5.31
N GLU A 112 24.73 6.52 5.34
CA GLU A 112 25.41 7.48 4.46
C GLU A 112 25.65 6.88 3.11
#